data_269bb074ea8e398155a261ca225a6106
#
_entry.id   269bb074ea8e398155a261ca225a6106
#
_cell.length_a   1.000
_cell.length_b   1.000
_cell.length_c   1.000
_cell.angle_alpha   90.00
_cell.angle_beta   90.00
_cell.angle_gamma   90.00
#
_symmetry.space_group_name_H-M   'P 1'
#
loop_
_entity.id
_entity.type
_entity.pdbx_description
1 polymer ?
#
loop_
_entity_poly.entity_id
_entity_poly.type
_entity_poly.pdbx_seq_one_letter_code
_entity_poly.pdbx_strand_id
1 'polypeptide(L)'
;ISKLKNPQKTIDFKSNKWTFYFLDQDEIDFLEGLQENKTVPKLGKFADVEVGITTGSNPFFTVPLSTVQFYGLEKYAKPLVGRSVQVPSLIFTEEDWEKNRDSQARTHLLSFPKMKDLNGSVGARDYLEFGVEQGINKGYKCGIRDEWQIIPSQKLSDALFIRRNHLYPKLIINEADVYTTDTMHRVNIKKDVNLDALVASYYNSLSLAFAEISGRSHGGGVLELMPSE
;
A
#
# COMPACT_ATOMS: atom_id res chain seq x y z
N ILE A 1 -43.68 -9.17 -19.04
CA ILE A 1 -42.44 -9.58 -18.31
C ILE A 1 -41.76 -10.58 -19.22
N SER A 2 -40.79 -10.10 -20.04
CA SER A 2 -39.96 -10.95 -20.89
C SER A 2 -39.18 -11.90 -19.96
N LYS A 3 -39.29 -13.23 -20.21
CA LYS A 3 -38.44 -14.22 -19.56
C LYS A 3 -37.00 -13.84 -19.86
N LEU A 4 -36.28 -13.30 -18.87
CA LEU A 4 -34.84 -13.21 -18.89
C LEU A 4 -34.33 -14.66 -19.06
N LYS A 5 -33.94 -15.01 -20.28
CA LYS A 5 -33.09 -16.18 -20.52
C LYS A 5 -31.77 -15.84 -19.83
N ASN A 6 -31.54 -16.43 -18.69
CA ASN A 6 -30.23 -16.44 -18.06
C ASN A 6 -29.38 -17.43 -18.87
N PRO A 7 -28.50 -16.99 -19.78
CA PRO A 7 -27.60 -17.92 -20.44
C PRO A 7 -26.73 -18.56 -19.35
N GLN A 8 -26.58 -19.88 -19.40
CA GLN A 8 -25.65 -20.56 -18.51
C GLN A 8 -24.25 -20.03 -18.79
N LYS A 9 -23.66 -19.35 -17.81
CA LYS A 9 -22.29 -18.85 -17.88
C LYS A 9 -21.34 -19.96 -17.46
N THR A 10 -20.28 -20.14 -18.23
CA THR A 10 -19.17 -21.02 -17.86
C THR A 10 -18.16 -20.20 -17.08
N ILE A 11 -18.08 -20.42 -15.78
CA ILE A 11 -17.16 -19.73 -14.88
C ILE A 11 -16.36 -20.78 -14.12
N ASP A 12 -15.03 -20.69 -14.17
CA ASP A 12 -14.18 -21.52 -13.34
C ASP A 12 -14.06 -20.94 -11.93
N PHE A 13 -14.84 -21.49 -11.00
CA PHE A 13 -14.88 -21.07 -9.57
C PHE A 13 -13.55 -21.24 -8.83
N LYS A 14 -12.57 -21.95 -9.39
CA LYS A 14 -11.25 -22.10 -8.76
C LYS A 14 -10.32 -20.96 -9.11
N SER A 15 -10.48 -20.39 -10.31
CA SER A 15 -9.61 -19.32 -10.83
C SER A 15 -10.32 -17.97 -10.91
N ASN A 16 -11.63 -17.93 -11.16
CA ASN A 16 -12.38 -16.71 -11.39
C ASN A 16 -13.07 -16.19 -10.14
N LYS A 17 -13.12 -14.87 -9.98
CA LYS A 17 -13.79 -14.21 -8.87
C LYS A 17 -15.28 -13.99 -9.15
N TRP A 18 -16.03 -13.65 -8.10
CA TRP A 18 -17.46 -13.34 -8.16
C TRP A 18 -17.83 -12.26 -9.19
N THR A 19 -16.94 -11.33 -9.43
CA THR A 19 -17.12 -10.24 -10.40
C THR A 19 -17.38 -10.75 -11.82
N PHE A 20 -16.88 -11.92 -12.18
CA PHE A 20 -17.16 -12.57 -13.48
C PHE A 20 -18.66 -12.86 -13.69
N TYR A 21 -19.46 -12.99 -12.63
CA TYR A 21 -20.91 -13.14 -12.78
C TYR A 21 -21.62 -11.94 -13.37
N PHE A 22 -21.03 -10.75 -13.29
CA PHE A 22 -21.60 -9.52 -13.84
C PHE A 22 -21.31 -9.34 -15.33
N LEU A 23 -20.39 -10.13 -15.90
CA LEU A 23 -19.97 -10.06 -17.29
C LEU A 23 -20.79 -11.01 -18.14
N ASP A 24 -20.95 -10.71 -19.43
CA ASP A 24 -21.48 -11.65 -20.42
C ASP A 24 -20.43 -12.69 -20.81
N GLN A 25 -20.84 -13.82 -21.42
CA GLN A 25 -19.89 -14.89 -21.74
C GLN A 25 -18.81 -14.45 -22.72
N ASP A 26 -19.17 -13.66 -23.73
CA ASP A 26 -18.21 -13.13 -24.70
C ASP A 26 -17.17 -12.21 -24.03
N GLU A 27 -17.56 -11.44 -22.99
CA GLU A 27 -16.66 -10.62 -22.21
C GLU A 27 -15.72 -11.47 -21.34
N ILE A 28 -16.24 -12.54 -20.74
CA ILE A 28 -15.45 -13.50 -19.97
C ILE A 28 -14.39 -14.13 -20.87
N ASP A 29 -14.83 -14.70 -22.01
CA ASP A 29 -13.94 -15.39 -22.96
C ASP A 29 -12.87 -14.46 -23.51
N PHE A 30 -13.22 -13.19 -23.78
CA PHE A 30 -12.29 -12.16 -24.21
C PHE A 30 -11.22 -11.85 -23.15
N LEU A 31 -11.63 -11.65 -21.89
CA LEU A 31 -10.72 -11.32 -20.80
C LEU A 31 -9.80 -12.49 -20.45
N GLU A 32 -10.33 -13.72 -20.45
CA GLU A 32 -9.52 -14.94 -20.27
C GLU A 32 -8.50 -15.10 -21.40
N GLY A 33 -8.93 -14.91 -22.63
CA GLY A 33 -8.04 -14.94 -23.80
C GLY A 33 -6.92 -13.89 -23.71
N LEU A 34 -7.19 -12.70 -23.18
CA LEU A 34 -6.16 -11.68 -22.92
C LEU A 34 -5.18 -12.10 -21.80
N GLN A 35 -5.65 -12.75 -20.74
CA GLN A 35 -4.78 -13.22 -19.66
C GLN A 35 -3.83 -14.33 -20.13
N GLU A 36 -4.27 -15.16 -21.06
CA GLU A 36 -3.46 -16.23 -21.67
C GLU A 36 -2.52 -15.70 -22.76
N ASN A 37 -2.84 -14.53 -23.31
CA ASN A 37 -2.08 -13.94 -24.41
C ASN A 37 -0.73 -13.41 -23.91
N LYS A 38 0.35 -14.03 -24.40
CA LYS A 38 1.73 -13.66 -24.05
C LYS A 38 2.15 -12.26 -24.50
N THR A 39 1.38 -11.64 -25.42
CA THR A 39 1.63 -10.26 -25.89
C THR A 39 1.09 -9.21 -24.92
N VAL A 40 0.19 -9.58 -24.02
CA VAL A 40 -0.31 -8.72 -22.94
C VAL A 40 0.41 -9.08 -21.65
N PRO A 41 1.50 -8.39 -21.30
CA PRO A 41 2.30 -8.76 -20.15
C PRO A 41 1.64 -8.32 -18.84
N LYS A 42 1.72 -9.15 -17.80
CA LYS A 42 1.28 -8.81 -16.44
C LYS A 42 2.30 -7.88 -15.77
N LEU A 43 1.84 -7.04 -14.83
CA LEU A 43 2.68 -6.12 -14.04
C LEU A 43 3.89 -6.86 -13.40
N GLY A 44 3.67 -8.06 -12.91
CA GLY A 44 4.72 -8.90 -12.31
C GLY A 44 5.89 -9.26 -13.25
N LYS A 45 5.78 -9.03 -14.55
CA LYS A 45 6.91 -9.12 -15.49
C LYS A 45 7.89 -7.96 -15.30
N PHE A 46 7.41 -6.79 -14.88
CA PHE A 46 8.16 -5.53 -14.84
C PHE A 46 8.51 -5.08 -13.43
N ALA A 47 7.70 -5.45 -12.44
CA ALA A 47 7.87 -5.02 -11.06
C ALA A 47 7.47 -6.12 -10.07
N ASP A 48 8.06 -6.05 -8.87
CA ASP A 48 7.66 -6.84 -7.72
C ASP A 48 6.80 -5.96 -6.80
N VAL A 49 5.63 -6.47 -6.41
CA VAL A 49 4.69 -5.78 -5.56
C VAL A 49 4.64 -6.44 -4.19
N GLU A 50 4.92 -5.68 -3.14
CA GLU A 50 4.93 -6.16 -1.76
C GLU A 50 4.01 -5.30 -0.88
N VAL A 51 3.44 -5.88 0.15
CA VAL A 51 2.70 -5.11 1.17
C VAL A 51 3.64 -4.11 1.83
N GLY A 52 3.16 -2.91 2.08
CA GLY A 52 3.89 -1.90 2.84
C GLY A 52 4.21 -2.34 4.27
N ILE A 53 4.88 -1.49 5.02
CA ILE A 53 5.40 -1.81 6.34
C ILE A 53 4.27 -2.13 7.33
N THR A 54 4.29 -3.30 7.93
CA THR A 54 3.38 -3.68 9.01
C THR A 54 3.97 -3.23 10.34
N THR A 55 3.52 -2.10 10.86
CA THR A 55 4.04 -1.52 12.10
C THR A 55 3.61 -2.28 13.35
N GLY A 56 2.43 -2.88 13.32
CA GLY A 56 1.77 -3.49 14.48
C GLY A 56 0.85 -2.51 15.22
N SER A 57 1.10 -1.21 15.12
CA SER A 57 0.23 -0.13 15.58
C SER A 57 0.54 1.15 14.79
N ASN A 58 -0.15 1.36 13.68
CA ASN A 58 0.04 2.58 12.90
C ASN A 58 -0.16 3.86 13.74
N PRO A 59 -1.16 3.96 14.66
CA PRO A 59 -1.32 5.15 15.48
C PRO A 59 -0.10 5.49 16.36
N PHE A 60 0.65 4.51 16.79
CA PHE A 60 1.85 4.69 17.61
C PHE A 60 3.10 4.92 16.77
N PHE A 61 3.31 4.14 15.72
CA PHE A 61 4.55 4.20 14.94
C PHE A 61 4.51 5.21 13.79
N THR A 62 3.33 5.76 13.45
CA THR A 62 3.23 6.83 12.45
C THR A 62 2.72 8.10 13.10
N VAL A 63 3.53 9.15 13.09
CA VAL A 63 3.28 10.35 13.90
C VAL A 63 3.41 11.64 13.09
N PRO A 64 2.76 12.74 13.50
CA PRO A 64 3.01 14.07 12.96
C PRO A 64 4.35 14.63 13.44
N LEU A 65 4.83 15.67 12.78
CA LEU A 65 6.06 16.36 13.14
C LEU A 65 6.04 16.87 14.58
N SER A 66 4.92 17.37 15.08
CA SER A 66 4.76 17.84 16.45
C SER A 66 5.10 16.77 17.51
N THR A 67 4.76 15.51 17.27
CA THR A 67 5.13 14.42 18.16
C THR A 67 6.64 14.14 18.10
N VAL A 68 7.24 14.19 16.91
CA VAL A 68 8.69 14.03 16.73
C VAL A 68 9.43 15.08 17.53
N GLN A 69 9.03 16.33 17.42
CA GLN A 69 9.63 17.47 18.12
C GLN A 69 9.42 17.41 19.64
N PHE A 70 8.19 17.06 20.08
CA PHE A 70 7.87 17.03 21.49
C PHE A 70 8.73 16.02 22.27
N TYR A 71 9.01 14.85 21.68
CA TYR A 71 9.83 13.81 22.30
C TYR A 71 11.31 13.84 21.85
N GLY A 72 11.71 14.72 20.93
CA GLY A 72 13.08 14.74 20.36
C GLY A 72 13.41 13.45 19.61
N LEU A 73 12.53 13.02 18.69
CA LEU A 73 12.63 11.74 17.98
C LEU A 73 13.19 11.88 16.55
N GLU A 74 13.78 13.00 16.17
CA GLU A 74 14.24 13.29 14.81
C GLU A 74 15.16 12.20 14.28
N LYS A 75 16.04 11.70 15.14
CA LYS A 75 17.00 10.62 14.80
C LYS A 75 16.31 9.30 14.40
N TYR A 76 15.10 9.09 14.88
CA TYR A 76 14.33 7.84 14.68
C TYR A 76 13.18 8.01 13.70
N ALA A 77 12.95 9.23 13.23
CA ALA A 77 11.86 9.57 12.32
C ALA A 77 12.29 9.44 10.86
N LYS A 78 11.53 8.71 10.07
CA LYS A 78 11.73 8.53 8.64
C LYS A 78 10.53 9.12 7.89
N PRO A 79 10.72 9.74 6.70
CA PRO A 79 9.61 10.27 5.93
C PRO A 79 8.63 9.16 5.53
N LEU A 80 7.34 9.42 5.68
CA LEU A 80 6.27 8.45 5.47
C LEU A 80 5.09 9.06 4.72
N VAL A 81 4.47 8.28 3.85
CA VAL A 81 3.10 8.47 3.40
C VAL A 81 2.24 7.29 3.86
N GLY A 82 1.22 7.56 4.64
CA GLY A 82 0.43 6.51 5.31
C GLY A 82 -1.04 6.44 4.88
N ARG A 83 -1.51 7.37 4.04
CA ARG A 83 -2.92 7.43 3.62
C ARG A 83 -3.04 7.90 2.17
N SER A 84 -3.96 7.29 1.42
CA SER A 84 -4.21 7.64 0.01
C SER A 84 -4.60 9.11 -0.20
N VAL A 85 -5.24 9.74 0.78
CA VAL A 85 -5.62 11.18 0.72
C VAL A 85 -4.42 12.12 0.77
N GLN A 86 -3.25 11.63 1.20
CA GLN A 86 -2.00 12.39 1.23
C GLN A 86 -1.30 12.45 -0.13
N VAL A 87 -1.78 11.70 -1.11
CA VAL A 87 -1.18 11.58 -2.44
C VAL A 87 -2.06 12.27 -3.47
N PRO A 88 -1.71 13.50 -3.88
CA PRO A 88 -2.55 14.30 -4.77
C PRO A 88 -2.46 13.87 -6.24
N SER A 89 -1.31 13.34 -6.67
CA SER A 89 -1.01 13.09 -8.09
C SER A 89 -0.38 11.72 -8.33
N LEU A 90 0.10 11.47 -9.56
CA LEU A 90 0.78 10.22 -9.97
C LEU A 90 2.28 10.23 -9.65
N ILE A 91 2.81 11.37 -9.27
CA ILE A 91 4.18 11.52 -8.78
C ILE A 91 4.04 12.12 -7.39
N PHE A 92 4.59 11.46 -6.39
CA PHE A 92 4.61 11.96 -5.02
C PHE A 92 5.98 12.59 -4.75
N THR A 93 5.99 13.91 -4.71
CA THR A 93 7.20 14.72 -4.60
C THR A 93 7.53 15.07 -3.15
N GLU A 94 8.76 15.55 -2.89
CA GLU A 94 9.16 16.10 -1.60
C GLU A 94 8.25 17.26 -1.17
N GLU A 95 7.86 18.13 -2.10
CA GLU A 95 6.93 19.22 -1.83
C GLU A 95 5.54 18.72 -1.36
N ASP A 96 5.05 17.63 -1.93
CA ASP A 96 3.79 17.00 -1.49
C ASP A 96 3.92 16.43 -0.07
N TRP A 97 5.07 15.82 0.23
CA TRP A 97 5.34 15.32 1.57
C TRP A 97 5.44 16.47 2.58
N GLU A 98 6.13 17.57 2.23
CA GLU A 98 6.23 18.75 3.07
C GLU A 98 4.88 19.41 3.36
N LYS A 99 4.02 19.55 2.34
CA LYS A 99 2.64 20.04 2.52
C LYS A 99 1.85 19.17 3.51
N ASN A 100 1.98 17.84 3.39
CA ASN A 100 1.36 16.92 4.34
C ASN A 100 1.94 17.08 5.76
N ARG A 101 3.25 17.23 5.89
CA ARG A 101 3.94 17.48 7.16
C ARG A 101 3.43 18.75 7.84
N ASP A 102 3.37 19.83 7.10
CA ASP A 102 2.96 21.14 7.60
C ASP A 102 1.47 21.19 7.97
N SER A 103 0.65 20.35 7.35
CA SER A 103 -0.75 20.12 7.75
C SER A 103 -0.92 19.26 9.01
N GLN A 104 0.17 18.91 9.70
CA GLN A 104 0.19 18.02 10.86
C GLN A 104 -0.35 16.60 10.57
N ALA A 105 -0.27 16.16 9.33
CA ALA A 105 -0.55 14.78 9.00
C ALA A 105 0.52 13.84 9.59
N ARG A 106 0.20 12.57 9.71
CA ARG A 106 1.16 11.54 10.15
C ARG A 106 2.11 11.22 9.00
N THR A 107 3.23 11.89 8.96
CA THR A 107 4.23 11.86 7.90
C THR A 107 5.59 11.31 8.33
N HIS A 108 5.67 10.80 9.55
CA HIS A 108 6.90 10.23 10.07
C HIS A 108 6.67 8.80 10.57
N LEU A 109 7.49 7.87 10.09
CA LEU A 109 7.60 6.51 10.61
C LEU A 109 8.67 6.49 11.71
N LEU A 110 8.29 6.10 12.91
CA LEU A 110 9.26 5.92 14.00
C LEU A 110 9.94 4.55 13.86
N SER A 111 11.24 4.57 13.71
CA SER A 111 12.11 3.42 13.52
C SER A 111 13.11 3.32 14.66
N PHE A 112 12.73 2.65 15.74
CA PHE A 112 13.59 2.48 16.90
C PHE A 112 14.59 1.33 16.71
N PRO A 113 15.82 1.47 17.24
CA PRO A 113 16.79 0.40 17.33
C PRO A 113 16.47 -0.51 18.54
N LYS A 114 17.38 -1.44 18.85
CA LYS A 114 17.31 -2.20 20.10
C LYS A 114 17.39 -1.27 21.32
N MET A 115 16.73 -1.65 22.40
CA MET A 115 16.70 -0.85 23.63
C MET A 115 18.10 -0.45 24.13
N LYS A 116 19.06 -1.35 24.03
CA LYS A 116 20.47 -1.09 24.39
C LYS A 116 21.15 -0.02 23.53
N ASP A 117 20.67 0.18 22.30
CA ASP A 117 21.27 1.06 21.28
C ASP A 117 20.56 2.44 21.22
N LEU A 118 19.63 2.73 22.13
CA LEU A 118 18.95 4.04 22.22
C LEU A 118 19.90 5.20 22.64
N ASN A 119 21.17 4.89 22.91
CA ASN A 119 22.24 5.87 23.15
C ASN A 119 21.89 7.01 24.13
N GLY A 120 21.16 6.69 25.19
CA GLY A 120 20.80 7.67 26.23
C GLY A 120 19.71 8.67 25.83
N SER A 121 19.04 8.50 24.68
CA SER A 121 17.91 9.35 24.30
C SER A 121 16.77 9.22 25.31
N VAL A 122 16.60 10.25 26.15
CA VAL A 122 15.53 10.30 27.17
C VAL A 122 14.17 10.29 26.50
N GLY A 123 13.94 11.19 25.54
CA GLY A 123 12.63 11.29 24.87
C GLY A 123 12.20 10.03 24.12
N ALA A 124 13.16 9.27 23.54
CA ALA A 124 12.84 7.99 22.92
C ALA A 124 12.43 6.94 23.98
N ARG A 125 13.04 6.95 25.15
CA ARG A 125 12.64 6.07 26.26
C ARG A 125 11.26 6.43 26.78
N ASP A 126 11.02 7.71 27.04
CA ASP A 126 9.72 8.22 27.51
C ASP A 126 8.61 7.86 26.53
N TYR A 127 8.87 7.99 25.21
CA TYR A 127 7.90 7.60 24.19
C TYR A 127 7.64 6.09 24.16
N LEU A 128 8.67 5.27 24.35
CA LEU A 128 8.51 3.81 24.41
C LEU A 128 7.82 3.38 25.72
N GLU A 129 8.08 4.04 26.86
CA GLU A 129 7.35 3.82 28.12
C GLU A 129 5.87 4.17 27.95
N PHE A 130 5.55 5.31 27.35
CA PHE A 130 4.18 5.64 26.97
C PHE A 130 3.55 4.53 26.12
N GLY A 131 4.27 3.96 25.15
CA GLY A 131 3.79 2.83 24.34
C GLY A 131 3.48 1.58 25.19
N VAL A 132 4.27 1.30 26.20
CA VAL A 132 4.05 0.19 27.15
C VAL A 132 2.80 0.46 28.02
N GLU A 133 2.64 1.68 28.51
CA GLU A 133 1.46 2.11 29.29
C GLU A 133 0.17 1.98 28.48
N GLN A 134 0.23 2.34 27.19
CA GLN A 134 -0.89 2.17 26.24
C GLN A 134 -1.09 0.72 25.79
N GLY A 135 -0.27 -0.22 26.25
CA GLY A 135 -0.38 -1.63 25.90
C GLY A 135 0.02 -1.98 24.45
N ILE A 136 0.72 -1.07 23.74
CA ILE A 136 1.15 -1.29 22.34
C ILE A 136 2.03 -2.54 22.21
N ASN A 137 2.92 -2.76 23.17
CA ASN A 137 3.79 -3.93 23.28
C ASN A 137 3.03 -5.26 23.37
N LYS A 138 1.79 -5.24 23.87
CA LYS A 138 0.93 -6.43 24.03
C LYS A 138 0.11 -6.73 22.76
N GLY A 139 0.07 -5.81 21.80
CA GLY A 139 -0.61 -6.03 20.50
C GLY A 139 0.00 -7.22 19.76
N TYR A 140 -0.83 -8.03 19.10
CA TYR A 140 -0.39 -9.28 18.46
C TYR A 140 0.90 -9.14 17.63
N LYS A 141 0.97 -8.15 16.73
CA LYS A 141 2.14 -7.94 15.88
C LYS A 141 3.38 -7.41 16.60
N CYS A 142 3.20 -6.68 17.68
CA CYS A 142 4.30 -6.20 18.53
C CYS A 142 4.76 -7.30 19.49
N GLY A 143 3.82 -8.01 20.12
CA GLY A 143 4.11 -9.02 21.12
C GLY A 143 4.84 -10.27 20.62
N ILE A 144 4.80 -10.56 19.33
CA ILE A 144 5.54 -11.68 18.72
C ILE A 144 6.98 -11.33 18.34
N ARG A 145 7.42 -10.06 18.51
CA ARG A 145 8.78 -9.62 18.22
C ARG A 145 9.66 -9.77 19.46
N ASP A 146 10.93 -10.08 19.25
CA ASP A 146 11.90 -10.15 20.35
C ASP A 146 11.99 -8.81 21.11
N GLU A 147 11.97 -7.71 20.35
CA GLU A 147 11.83 -6.35 20.86
C GLU A 147 10.67 -5.68 20.16
N TRP A 148 9.60 -5.42 20.88
CA TRP A 148 8.30 -4.99 20.34
C TRP A 148 8.34 -3.71 19.49
N GLN A 149 9.28 -2.80 19.81
CA GLN A 149 9.45 -1.51 19.14
C GLN A 149 10.15 -1.63 17.77
N ILE A 150 10.82 -2.76 17.49
CA ILE A 150 11.54 -2.92 16.21
C ILE A 150 10.56 -3.31 15.12
N ILE A 151 10.41 -2.46 14.13
CA ILE A 151 9.59 -2.72 12.96
C ILE A 151 10.43 -3.46 11.91
N PRO A 152 10.00 -4.65 11.45
CA PRO A 152 10.73 -5.38 10.42
C PRO A 152 10.52 -4.79 9.01
N SER A 153 11.39 -5.18 8.08
CA SER A 153 11.21 -4.98 6.63
C SER A 153 10.98 -3.52 6.20
N GLN A 154 11.71 -2.60 6.80
CA GLN A 154 11.67 -1.19 6.41
C GLN A 154 12.51 -0.97 5.15
N LYS A 155 11.87 -1.02 3.99
CA LYS A 155 12.48 -0.78 2.69
C LYS A 155 11.75 0.34 1.97
N LEU A 156 12.48 1.17 1.24
CA LEU A 156 11.94 2.09 0.25
C LEU A 156 11.48 1.32 -0.98
N SER A 157 10.74 1.98 -1.85
CA SER A 157 10.31 1.42 -3.13
C SER A 157 10.27 2.51 -4.20
N ASP A 158 10.42 2.11 -5.45
CA ASP A 158 10.43 3.01 -6.61
C ASP A 158 9.05 3.65 -6.83
N ALA A 159 8.00 2.87 -6.57
CA ALA A 159 6.62 3.35 -6.66
C ALA A 159 5.75 2.79 -5.53
N LEU A 160 4.59 3.41 -5.38
CA LEU A 160 3.56 3.06 -4.40
C LEU A 160 2.28 2.66 -5.14
N PHE A 161 1.62 1.61 -4.66
CA PHE A 161 0.32 1.22 -5.17
C PHE A 161 -0.72 1.33 -4.05
N ILE A 162 -1.79 2.07 -4.29
CA ILE A 162 -2.83 2.24 -3.26
C ILE A 162 -3.62 0.94 -3.11
N ARG A 163 -3.62 0.40 -1.90
CA ARG A 163 -4.32 -0.84 -1.60
C ARG A 163 -5.83 -0.70 -1.66
N ARG A 164 -6.39 0.39 -1.11
CA ARG A 164 -7.83 0.65 -1.06
C ARG A 164 -8.15 1.89 -1.87
N ASN A 165 -8.80 1.67 -3.00
CA ASN A 165 -9.13 2.68 -3.98
C ASN A 165 -10.62 2.99 -3.95
N HIS A 166 -11.00 4.24 -4.22
CA HIS A 166 -12.40 4.66 -4.28
C HIS A 166 -12.86 4.88 -5.72
N LEU A 167 -12.19 5.73 -6.48
CA LEU A 167 -12.56 6.05 -7.86
C LEU A 167 -11.84 5.17 -8.88
N TYR A 168 -10.53 5.00 -8.70
CA TYR A 168 -9.69 4.21 -9.59
C TYR A 168 -8.41 3.78 -8.87
N PRO A 169 -7.81 2.66 -9.27
CA PRO A 169 -6.52 2.21 -8.76
C PRO A 169 -5.41 3.21 -9.10
N LYS A 170 -4.50 3.44 -8.14
CA LYS A 170 -3.39 4.38 -8.32
C LYS A 170 -2.05 3.69 -8.14
N LEU A 171 -1.23 3.75 -9.19
CA LEU A 171 0.20 3.45 -9.20
C LEU A 171 0.96 4.80 -9.26
N ILE A 172 1.85 5.06 -8.31
CA ILE A 172 2.39 6.39 -8.01
C ILE A 172 3.89 6.30 -7.94
N ILE A 173 4.62 7.18 -8.64
CA ILE A 173 6.07 7.31 -8.53
C ILE A 173 6.42 7.88 -7.17
N ASN A 174 7.33 7.25 -6.45
CA ASN A 174 7.79 7.67 -5.13
C ASN A 174 9.05 8.55 -5.24
N GLU A 175 8.92 9.74 -5.81
CA GLU A 175 10.04 10.68 -5.98
C GLU A 175 10.55 11.25 -4.65
N ALA A 176 9.68 11.34 -3.65
CA ALA A 176 10.02 11.83 -2.31
C ALA A 176 10.80 10.81 -1.45
N ASP A 177 11.09 9.62 -1.94
CA ASP A 177 11.77 8.55 -1.19
C ASP A 177 11.12 8.30 0.19
N VAL A 178 9.79 8.24 0.23
CA VAL A 178 9.05 8.01 1.47
C VAL A 178 8.77 6.52 1.70
N TYR A 179 8.73 6.16 2.97
CA TYR A 179 8.22 4.85 3.40
C TYR A 179 6.69 4.81 3.34
N THR A 180 6.12 3.61 3.29
CA THR A 180 4.67 3.44 3.41
C THR A 180 4.32 2.27 4.31
N THR A 181 3.15 2.37 4.96
CA THR A 181 2.58 1.29 5.78
C THR A 181 1.75 0.33 4.92
N ASP A 182 1.16 -0.68 5.55
CA ASP A 182 0.27 -1.67 4.93
C ASP A 182 -1.03 -1.11 4.32
N THR A 183 -1.21 0.19 4.36
CA THR A 183 -2.27 0.92 3.64
C THR A 183 -1.99 1.07 2.14
N MET A 184 -0.74 0.91 1.74
CA MET A 184 -0.26 0.90 0.37
C MET A 184 0.69 -0.27 0.14
N HIS A 185 0.89 -0.64 -1.10
CA HIS A 185 1.88 -1.61 -1.51
C HIS A 185 3.13 -0.90 -2.02
N ARG A 186 4.28 -1.50 -1.78
CA ARG A 186 5.57 -1.11 -2.34
C ARG A 186 5.72 -1.77 -3.70
N VAL A 187 6.14 -1.00 -4.69
CA VAL A 187 6.40 -1.48 -6.05
C VAL A 187 7.86 -1.23 -6.38
N ASN A 188 8.61 -2.29 -6.62
CA ASN A 188 10.02 -2.22 -6.99
C ASN A 188 10.16 -2.68 -8.44
N ILE A 189 10.68 -1.81 -9.30
CA ILE A 189 10.88 -2.14 -10.71
C ILE A 189 12.03 -3.13 -10.88
N LYS A 190 11.90 -4.00 -11.88
CA LYS A 190 12.97 -4.92 -12.27
C LYS A 190 14.02 -4.18 -13.10
N LYS A 191 15.20 -4.80 -13.18
CA LYS A 191 16.30 -4.26 -13.99
C LYS A 191 15.83 -3.96 -15.42
N ASP A 192 16.31 -2.86 -15.96
CA ASP A 192 16.05 -2.40 -17.33
C ASP A 192 14.58 -1.98 -17.62
N VAL A 193 13.77 -1.79 -16.58
CA VAL A 193 12.42 -1.23 -16.68
C VAL A 193 12.48 0.29 -16.45
N ASN A 194 11.86 1.06 -17.34
CA ASN A 194 11.67 2.49 -17.14
C ASN A 194 10.43 2.72 -16.28
N LEU A 195 10.60 3.37 -15.13
CA LEU A 195 9.54 3.60 -14.15
C LEU A 195 8.42 4.49 -14.70
N ASP A 196 8.77 5.59 -15.35
CA ASP A 196 7.79 6.55 -15.89
C ASP A 196 6.93 5.88 -16.96
N ALA A 197 7.57 5.12 -17.87
CA ALA A 197 6.88 4.38 -18.91
C ALA A 197 5.95 3.30 -18.30
N LEU A 198 6.39 2.61 -17.25
CA LEU A 198 5.57 1.61 -16.55
C LEU A 198 4.35 2.25 -15.92
N VAL A 199 4.53 3.34 -15.17
CA VAL A 199 3.44 4.05 -14.51
C VAL A 199 2.48 4.65 -15.54
N ALA A 200 2.98 5.29 -16.60
CA ALA A 200 2.14 5.83 -17.66
C ALA A 200 1.34 4.72 -18.37
N SER A 201 1.97 3.59 -18.67
CA SER A 201 1.31 2.46 -19.33
C SER A 201 0.27 1.75 -18.48
N TYR A 202 0.35 1.84 -17.16
CA TYR A 202 -0.64 1.27 -16.25
C TYR A 202 -2.04 1.93 -16.44
N TYR A 203 -2.08 3.23 -16.73
CA TYR A 203 -3.33 3.98 -16.84
C TYR A 203 -4.00 3.80 -18.21
N ASN A 204 -4.49 2.61 -18.46
CA ASN A 204 -5.27 2.26 -19.64
C ASN A 204 -6.54 1.49 -19.25
N SER A 205 -7.52 1.42 -20.16
CA SER A 205 -8.81 0.78 -19.90
C SER A 205 -8.70 -0.70 -19.55
N LEU A 206 -7.72 -1.41 -20.10
CA LEU A 206 -7.52 -2.84 -19.85
C LEU A 206 -7.00 -3.07 -18.40
N SER A 207 -6.00 -2.32 -17.97
CA SER A 207 -5.49 -2.40 -16.59
C SER A 207 -6.57 -2.07 -15.56
N LEU A 208 -7.39 -1.04 -15.85
CA LEU A 208 -8.48 -0.65 -14.96
C LEU A 208 -9.59 -1.70 -14.92
N ALA A 209 -9.95 -2.30 -16.06
CA ALA A 209 -10.93 -3.39 -16.13
C ALA A 209 -10.44 -4.62 -15.33
N PHE A 210 -9.18 -5.02 -15.51
CA PHE A 210 -8.62 -6.13 -14.70
C PHE A 210 -8.57 -5.81 -13.21
N ALA A 211 -8.26 -4.57 -12.82
CA ALA A 211 -8.29 -4.18 -11.42
C ALA A 211 -9.70 -4.30 -10.81
N GLU A 212 -10.75 -3.87 -11.52
CA GLU A 212 -12.14 -4.00 -11.09
C GLU A 212 -12.56 -5.47 -10.95
N ILE A 213 -12.20 -6.31 -11.91
CA ILE A 213 -12.58 -7.73 -11.91
C ILE A 213 -11.80 -8.51 -10.87
N SER A 214 -10.50 -8.23 -10.73
CA SER A 214 -9.61 -8.95 -9.83
C SER A 214 -9.63 -8.42 -8.40
N GLY A 215 -10.05 -7.20 -8.19
CA GLY A 215 -10.11 -6.58 -6.87
C GLY A 215 -11.23 -7.13 -5.99
N ARG A 216 -11.17 -6.77 -4.72
CA ARG A 216 -12.20 -7.11 -3.73
C ARG A 216 -13.07 -5.89 -3.48
N SER A 217 -14.32 -5.97 -3.90
CA SER A 217 -15.29 -4.94 -3.63
C SER A 217 -15.71 -4.96 -2.15
N HIS A 218 -15.57 -3.84 -1.49
CA HIS A 218 -16.07 -3.60 -0.13
C HIS A 218 -17.27 -2.64 -0.18
N GLY A 219 -18.06 -2.62 0.87
CA GLY A 219 -19.14 -1.66 1.01
C GLY A 219 -18.67 -0.20 0.88
N GLY A 220 -19.53 0.69 0.38
CA GLY A 220 -19.19 2.10 0.20
C GLY A 220 -18.32 2.43 -1.03
N GLY A 221 -18.26 1.54 -2.03
CA GLY A 221 -17.53 1.78 -3.28
C GLY A 221 -16.02 1.67 -3.18
N VAL A 222 -15.50 0.95 -2.19
CA VAL A 222 -14.08 0.73 -2.03
C VAL A 222 -13.65 -0.54 -2.76
N LEU A 223 -12.66 -0.42 -3.63
CA LEU A 223 -11.98 -1.53 -4.30
C LEU A 223 -10.63 -1.78 -3.61
N GLU A 224 -10.45 -2.96 -3.01
CA GLU A 224 -9.19 -3.39 -2.44
C GLU A 224 -8.43 -4.28 -3.43
N LEU A 225 -7.18 -3.94 -3.67
CA LEU A 225 -6.26 -4.71 -4.51
C LEU A 225 -5.11 -5.25 -3.65
N MET A 226 -4.83 -6.55 -3.80
CA MET A 226 -3.72 -7.21 -3.12
C MET A 226 -2.55 -7.42 -4.09
N PRO A 227 -1.31 -7.62 -3.61
CA PRO A 227 -0.15 -7.79 -4.49
C PRO A 227 -0.26 -8.94 -5.51
N SER A 228 -1.12 -9.91 -5.25
CA SER A 228 -1.36 -11.06 -6.15
C SER A 228 -2.45 -10.82 -7.20
N GLU A 229 -3.11 -9.69 -7.17
CA GLU A 229 -4.21 -9.28 -8.05
C GLU A 229 -3.72 -8.29 -9.09
#